data_cfcd616e45435ec0e6200a3c7ef69c3f
#
_entry.id   cfcd616e45435ec0e6200a3c7ef69c3f
#
_cell.length_a   1.000
_cell.length_b   1.000
_cell.length_c   1.000
_cell.angle_alpha   90.00
_cell.angle_beta   90.00
_cell.angle_gamma   90.00
#
_symmetry.space_group_name_H-M   'P 1'
#
loop_
_entity.id
_entity.type
_entity.pdbx_description
1 polymer ?
#
loop_
_entity_poly.entity_id
_entity_poly.type
_entity_poly.pdbx_seq_one_letter_code
_entity_poly.pdbx_strand_id
1 'polypeptide(L)'
;MRLSIVVAMDDNRLIGKNNQLPWHLPADLAYFKKLTTGKSILMGRKTYDSIGRPLPNRRNIVITRNAKISLPGCEVALSLEEALEITKGDDEVMVIGGASLCEQILPKINRLYITKIDGEFEGDIFFPKYDAYNWHQVSSESHPKDNSNAYSYHFIVLDKVH
;
A
#
# COMPACT_ATOMS: atom_id res chain seq x y z
N MET A 1 -5.82 -12.09 -12.64
CA MET A 1 -5.75 -11.19 -11.46
C MET A 1 -4.44 -10.42 -11.46
N ARG A 2 -4.50 -9.12 -11.23
CA ARG A 2 -3.30 -8.30 -10.99
C ARG A 2 -3.11 -8.14 -9.49
N LEU A 3 -1.92 -8.42 -9.00
CA LEU A 3 -1.55 -8.23 -7.61
C LEU A 3 -0.66 -6.99 -7.53
N SER A 4 -1.08 -5.98 -6.78
CA SER A 4 -0.43 -4.66 -6.76
C SER A 4 -0.15 -4.22 -5.32
N ILE A 5 0.89 -3.42 -5.16
CA ILE A 5 1.16 -2.70 -3.90
C ILE A 5 0.89 -1.22 -4.13
N VAL A 6 0.24 -0.59 -3.17
CA VAL A 6 0.05 0.87 -3.13
C VAL A 6 0.84 1.39 -1.95
N VAL A 7 1.78 2.29 -2.20
CA VAL A 7 2.68 2.81 -1.17
C VAL A 7 3.06 4.25 -1.43
N ALA A 8 3.21 5.04 -0.36
CA ALA A 8 3.82 6.36 -0.40
C ALA A 8 5.12 6.31 0.38
N MET A 9 6.18 6.89 -0.18
CA MET A 9 7.51 6.86 0.43
C MET A 9 8.29 8.13 0.14
N ASP A 10 9.24 8.45 1.02
CA ASP A 10 10.17 9.55 0.77
C ASP A 10 11.36 9.10 -0.09
N ASP A 11 12.37 9.97 -0.23
CA ASP A 11 13.57 9.69 -1.04
C ASP A 11 14.38 8.49 -0.52
N ASN A 12 14.23 8.14 0.75
CA ASN A 12 14.93 7.02 1.39
C ASN A 12 14.06 5.77 1.57
N ARG A 13 12.91 5.72 0.92
CA ARG A 13 11.91 4.64 1.05
C ARG A 13 11.26 4.57 2.45
N LEU A 14 11.30 5.67 3.21
CA LEU A 14 10.60 5.74 4.49
C LEU A 14 9.08 5.73 4.26
N ILE A 15 8.35 4.88 4.99
CA ILE A 15 6.89 4.74 4.86
C ILE A 15 6.15 4.93 6.17
N GLY A 16 6.84 5.03 7.30
CA GLY A 16 6.16 5.19 8.58
C GLY A 16 7.04 5.67 9.70
N LYS A 17 6.37 6.28 10.68
CA LYS A 17 6.95 6.69 11.95
C LYS A 17 5.91 6.48 13.04
N ASN A 18 6.25 5.72 14.07
CA ASN A 18 5.35 5.42 15.19
C ASN A 18 3.98 4.93 14.70
N ASN A 19 3.99 4.03 13.71
CA ASN A 19 2.79 3.43 13.10
C ASN A 19 1.87 4.43 12.39
N GLN A 20 2.40 5.58 11.97
CA GLN A 20 1.66 6.63 11.24
C GLN A 20 2.49 7.11 10.05
N LEU A 21 1.83 7.82 9.12
CA LEU A 21 2.53 8.49 8.02
C LEU A 21 3.26 9.72 8.54
N PRO A 22 4.52 9.93 8.15
CA PRO A 22 5.30 11.11 8.60
C PRO A 22 4.85 12.43 7.96
N TRP A 23 3.99 12.40 6.97
CA TRP A 23 3.53 13.56 6.20
C TRP A 23 2.02 13.59 6.12
N HIS A 24 1.49 14.76 5.79
CA HIS A 24 0.08 14.94 5.46
C HIS A 24 -0.03 15.51 4.05
N LEU A 25 -0.54 14.70 3.12
CA LEU A 25 -0.71 15.08 1.72
C LEU A 25 -2.14 14.71 1.26
N PRO A 26 -3.07 15.66 1.29
CA PRO A 26 -4.45 15.39 0.86
C PRO A 26 -4.55 14.82 -0.56
N ALA A 27 -3.68 15.25 -1.47
CA ALA A 27 -3.66 14.73 -2.83
C ALA A 27 -3.32 13.23 -2.87
N ASP A 28 -2.43 12.76 -1.99
CA ASP A 28 -2.08 11.35 -1.91
C ASP A 28 -3.23 10.53 -1.33
N LEU A 29 -3.92 11.04 -0.33
CA LEU A 29 -5.10 10.38 0.23
C LEU A 29 -6.20 10.23 -0.83
N ALA A 30 -6.43 11.25 -1.65
CA ALA A 30 -7.40 11.21 -2.75
C ALA A 30 -6.99 10.19 -3.81
N TYR A 31 -5.72 10.12 -4.15
CA TYR A 31 -5.18 9.17 -5.11
C TYR A 31 -5.32 7.72 -4.59
N PHE A 32 -4.98 7.48 -3.34
CA PHE A 32 -5.14 6.18 -2.70
C PHE A 32 -6.61 5.73 -2.73
N LYS A 33 -7.53 6.63 -2.40
CA LYS A 33 -8.97 6.34 -2.46
C LYS A 33 -9.40 5.97 -3.88
N LYS A 34 -8.96 6.73 -4.87
CA LYS A 34 -9.26 6.47 -6.28
C LYS A 34 -8.75 5.10 -6.73
N LEU A 35 -7.54 4.74 -6.35
CA LEU A 35 -6.92 3.47 -6.75
C LEU A 35 -7.60 2.26 -6.10
N THR A 36 -8.07 2.39 -4.87
CA THR A 36 -8.53 1.25 -4.08
C THR A 36 -10.04 1.07 -4.03
N THR A 37 -10.83 2.11 -4.33
CA THR A 37 -12.30 2.03 -4.28
C THR A 37 -12.83 0.96 -5.23
N GLY A 38 -13.71 0.11 -4.72
CA GLY A 38 -14.30 -1.00 -5.46
C GLY A 38 -13.42 -2.25 -5.55
N LYS A 39 -12.28 -2.24 -4.87
CA LYS A 39 -11.32 -3.35 -4.92
C LYS A 39 -11.13 -4.02 -3.55
N SER A 40 -10.52 -5.20 -3.57
CA SER A 40 -10.05 -5.86 -2.34
C SER A 40 -8.73 -5.25 -1.92
N ILE A 41 -8.64 -4.88 -0.65
CA ILE A 41 -7.41 -4.36 -0.04
C ILE A 41 -6.92 -5.35 1.02
N LEU A 42 -5.64 -5.70 0.95
CA LEU A 42 -4.96 -6.57 1.90
C LEU A 42 -4.05 -5.76 2.79
N MET A 43 -4.09 -6.01 4.08
CA MET A 43 -3.28 -5.30 5.06
C MET A 43 -2.91 -6.19 6.22
N GLY A 44 -1.79 -5.87 6.86
CA GLY A 44 -1.43 -6.47 8.14
C GLY A 44 -2.23 -5.85 9.27
N ARG A 45 -2.21 -6.49 10.44
CA ARG A 45 -2.98 -6.05 11.60
C ARG A 45 -2.58 -4.63 12.07
N LYS A 46 -1.27 -4.33 12.10
CA LYS A 46 -0.80 -3.01 12.53
C LYS A 46 -1.29 -1.90 11.61
N THR A 47 -1.36 -2.16 10.31
CA THR A 47 -1.90 -1.20 9.34
C THR A 47 -3.38 -0.97 9.61
N TYR A 48 -4.14 -2.03 9.87
CA TYR A 48 -5.55 -1.90 10.23
C TYR A 48 -5.72 -1.06 11.51
N ASP A 49 -4.92 -1.34 12.53
CA ASP A 49 -4.98 -0.59 13.79
C ASP A 49 -4.66 0.90 13.60
N SER A 50 -3.74 1.21 12.70
CA SER A 50 -3.40 2.59 12.35
C SER A 50 -4.55 3.31 11.63
N ILE A 51 -5.25 2.62 10.74
CA ILE A 51 -6.43 3.17 10.04
C ILE A 51 -7.60 3.28 11.02
N GLY A 52 -7.78 2.31 11.91
CA GLY A 52 -8.77 2.30 12.97
C GLY A 52 -10.17 1.86 12.60
N ARG A 53 -10.43 1.63 11.31
CA ARG A 53 -11.75 1.23 10.81
C ARG A 53 -11.64 0.59 9.43
N PRO A 54 -12.64 -0.20 8.99
CA PRO A 54 -12.72 -0.63 7.60
C PRO A 54 -12.84 0.58 6.67
N LEU A 55 -12.14 0.54 5.55
CA LEU A 55 -12.27 1.58 4.54
C LEU A 55 -13.55 1.35 3.72
N PRO A 56 -14.41 2.37 3.55
CA PRO A 56 -15.69 2.16 2.87
C PRO A 56 -15.53 1.88 1.38
N ASN A 57 -16.50 1.15 0.81
CA ASN A 57 -16.57 0.81 -0.61
C ASN A 57 -15.39 -0.04 -1.09
N ARG A 58 -14.78 -0.79 -0.19
CA ARG A 58 -13.68 -1.73 -0.46
C ARG A 58 -13.89 -2.98 0.36
N ARG A 59 -13.40 -4.10 -0.17
CA ARG A 59 -13.36 -5.34 0.57
C ARG A 59 -12.09 -5.33 1.43
N ASN A 60 -12.26 -5.22 2.74
CA ASN A 60 -11.12 -5.11 3.68
C ASN A 60 -10.74 -6.50 4.17
N ILE A 61 -9.50 -6.91 3.92
CA ILE A 61 -8.97 -8.20 4.33
C ILE A 61 -7.73 -7.95 5.19
N VAL A 62 -7.79 -8.39 6.45
CA VAL A 62 -6.69 -8.23 7.42
C VAL A 62 -6.02 -9.58 7.61
N ILE A 63 -4.71 -9.61 7.38
CA ILE A 63 -3.90 -10.81 7.56
C ILE A 63 -3.33 -10.78 8.97
N THR A 64 -3.67 -11.80 9.77
CA THR A 64 -3.21 -11.92 11.15
C THR A 64 -3.16 -13.39 11.54
N ARG A 65 -2.23 -13.74 12.42
CA ARG A 65 -2.14 -15.11 12.96
C ARG A 65 -3.18 -15.39 14.05
N ASN A 66 -3.90 -14.37 14.52
CA ASN A 66 -4.87 -14.51 15.60
C ASN A 66 -6.23 -14.95 15.02
N ALA A 67 -6.49 -16.25 15.04
CA ALA A 67 -7.73 -16.85 14.53
C ALA A 67 -8.98 -16.43 15.31
N LYS A 68 -8.82 -15.92 16.52
CA LYS A 68 -9.94 -15.55 17.40
C LYS A 68 -10.36 -14.10 17.30
N ILE A 69 -9.62 -13.30 16.51
CA ILE A 69 -9.94 -11.89 16.38
C ILE A 69 -11.19 -11.70 15.52
N SER A 70 -12.02 -10.75 15.93
CA SER A 70 -13.17 -10.31 15.15
C SER A 70 -13.01 -8.82 14.84
N LEU A 71 -13.04 -8.49 13.55
CA LEU A 71 -12.92 -7.12 13.08
C LEU A 71 -14.17 -6.82 12.23
N PRO A 72 -15.19 -6.19 12.82
CA PRO A 72 -16.43 -5.89 12.08
C PRO A 72 -16.17 -5.11 10.80
N GLY A 73 -16.77 -5.57 9.71
CA GLY A 73 -16.56 -4.95 8.39
C GLY A 73 -15.34 -5.42 7.65
N CYS A 74 -14.54 -6.31 8.25
CA CYS A 74 -13.36 -6.90 7.63
C CYS A 74 -13.47 -8.41 7.53
N GLU A 75 -12.81 -8.99 6.55
CA GLU A 75 -12.51 -10.42 6.52
C GLU A 75 -11.13 -10.63 7.16
N VAL A 76 -10.96 -11.72 7.86
CA VAL A 76 -9.68 -12.08 8.48
C VAL A 76 -9.11 -13.28 7.75
N ALA A 77 -7.87 -13.15 7.28
CA ALA A 77 -7.10 -14.25 6.71
C ALA A 77 -5.93 -14.59 7.63
N LEU A 78 -5.66 -15.87 7.82
CA LEU A 78 -4.62 -16.32 8.75
C LEU A 78 -3.23 -16.37 8.09
N SER A 79 -3.19 -16.22 6.78
CA SER A 79 -1.95 -16.23 6.00
C SER A 79 -2.12 -15.43 4.72
N LEU A 80 -0.99 -15.07 4.10
CA LEU A 80 -1.00 -14.46 2.78
C LEU A 80 -1.64 -15.40 1.74
N GLU A 81 -1.33 -16.69 1.81
CA GLU A 81 -1.87 -17.69 0.90
C GLU A 81 -3.39 -17.77 0.99
N GLU A 82 -3.94 -17.74 2.19
CA GLU A 82 -5.39 -17.72 2.40
C GLU A 82 -6.00 -16.43 1.82
N ALA A 83 -5.38 -15.28 2.05
CA ALA A 83 -5.85 -14.01 1.51
C ALA A 83 -5.88 -14.01 -0.02
N LEU A 84 -4.86 -14.59 -0.66
CA LEU A 84 -4.80 -14.69 -2.12
C LEU A 84 -5.84 -15.69 -2.66
N GLU A 85 -6.11 -16.74 -1.94
CA GLU A 85 -7.14 -17.73 -2.33
C GLU A 85 -8.53 -17.11 -2.32
N ILE A 86 -8.88 -16.36 -1.28
CA ILE A 86 -10.21 -15.76 -1.19
C ILE A 86 -10.43 -14.60 -2.14
N THR A 87 -9.37 -14.07 -2.75
CA THR A 87 -9.42 -12.96 -3.71
C THR A 87 -9.13 -13.38 -5.15
N LYS A 88 -8.94 -14.64 -5.43
CA LYS A 88 -8.47 -15.11 -6.74
C LYS A 88 -9.40 -14.78 -7.92
N GLY A 89 -10.67 -14.48 -7.66
CA GLY A 89 -11.62 -14.06 -8.68
C GLY A 89 -11.60 -12.57 -9.01
N ASP A 90 -10.83 -11.80 -8.30
CA ASP A 90 -10.77 -10.34 -8.46
C ASP A 90 -9.87 -9.95 -9.65
N ASP A 91 -10.22 -8.86 -10.32
CA ASP A 91 -9.37 -8.32 -11.40
C ASP A 91 -8.05 -7.78 -10.87
N GLU A 92 -8.09 -7.11 -9.73
CA GLU A 92 -6.91 -6.54 -9.08
C GLU A 92 -7.07 -6.56 -7.56
N VAL A 93 -6.00 -6.94 -6.89
CA VAL A 93 -5.92 -6.96 -5.42
C VAL A 93 -4.84 -5.99 -4.99
N MET A 94 -5.16 -5.10 -4.05
CA MET A 94 -4.30 -3.99 -3.62
C MET A 94 -3.74 -4.27 -2.24
N VAL A 95 -2.44 -4.47 -2.14
CA VAL A 95 -1.73 -4.62 -0.86
C VAL A 95 -1.36 -3.21 -0.37
N ILE A 96 -1.83 -2.84 0.80
CA ILE A 96 -1.67 -1.46 1.30
C ILE A 96 -0.70 -1.33 2.48
N GLY A 97 -0.08 -2.43 2.93
CA GLY A 97 0.94 -2.39 3.97
C GLY A 97 0.69 -3.42 5.06
N GLY A 98 1.53 -3.54 6.04
CA GLY A 98 2.75 -2.78 6.23
C GLY A 98 3.99 -3.34 5.54
N ALA A 99 5.15 -2.90 5.98
CA ALA A 99 6.43 -3.24 5.36
C ALA A 99 6.69 -4.74 5.30
N SER A 100 6.39 -5.46 6.36
CA SER A 100 6.60 -6.92 6.42
C SER A 100 5.75 -7.65 5.38
N LEU A 101 4.48 -7.27 5.22
CA LEU A 101 3.60 -7.87 4.23
C LEU A 101 4.09 -7.53 2.82
N CYS A 102 4.50 -6.29 2.59
CA CYS A 102 5.06 -5.87 1.30
C CYS A 102 6.31 -6.67 0.95
N GLU A 103 7.19 -6.92 1.92
CA GLU A 103 8.39 -7.74 1.71
C GLU A 103 8.03 -9.16 1.30
N GLN A 104 7.05 -9.77 1.96
CA GLN A 104 6.60 -11.13 1.65
C GLN A 104 5.99 -11.23 0.26
N ILE A 105 5.25 -10.21 -0.18
CA ILE A 105 4.50 -10.27 -1.43
C ILE A 105 5.27 -9.74 -2.63
N LEU A 106 6.33 -8.98 -2.41
CA LEU A 106 7.09 -8.34 -3.48
C LEU A 106 7.53 -9.30 -4.60
N PRO A 107 7.97 -10.54 -4.30
CA PRO A 107 8.29 -11.50 -5.37
C PRO A 107 7.10 -11.89 -6.26
N LYS A 108 5.88 -11.74 -5.76
CA LYS A 108 4.65 -12.20 -6.42
C LYS A 108 3.87 -11.10 -7.11
N ILE A 109 4.19 -9.83 -6.85
CA ILE A 109 3.39 -8.72 -7.37
C ILE A 109 3.63 -8.47 -8.84
N ASN A 110 2.60 -7.90 -9.49
CA ASN A 110 2.64 -7.49 -10.88
C ASN A 110 2.92 -5.99 -11.03
N ARG A 111 2.45 -5.17 -10.07
CA ARG A 111 2.49 -3.71 -10.20
C ARG A 111 2.76 -3.03 -8.87
N LEU A 112 3.55 -1.92 -8.93
CA LEU A 112 3.74 -0.98 -7.84
C LEU A 112 3.11 0.35 -8.20
N TYR A 113 2.22 0.84 -7.34
CA TYR A 113 1.77 2.24 -7.37
C TYR A 113 2.51 2.97 -6.27
N ILE A 114 3.43 3.84 -6.66
CA ILE A 114 4.29 4.56 -5.73
C ILE A 114 3.94 6.04 -5.77
N THR A 115 3.67 6.62 -4.61
CA THR A 115 3.72 8.07 -4.44
C THR A 115 5.07 8.39 -3.83
N LYS A 116 5.93 9.05 -4.62
CA LYS A 116 7.22 9.49 -4.14
C LYS A 116 7.13 10.93 -3.66
N ILE A 117 7.46 11.16 -2.40
CA ILE A 117 7.38 12.46 -1.77
C ILE A 117 8.79 13.02 -1.67
N ASP A 118 8.98 14.23 -2.21
CA ASP A 118 10.29 14.88 -2.18
C ASP A 118 10.65 15.27 -0.75
N GLY A 119 11.80 14.83 -0.31
CA GLY A 119 12.33 15.12 1.01
C GLY A 119 12.84 13.90 1.73
N GLU A 120 13.43 14.15 2.88
CA GLU A 120 13.92 13.14 3.80
C GLU A 120 13.20 13.34 5.13
N PHE A 121 12.44 12.36 5.54
CA PHE A 121 11.68 12.40 6.79
C PHE A 121 12.32 11.47 7.81
N GLU A 122 12.08 11.77 9.07
CA GLU A 122 12.50 10.88 10.16
C GLU A 122 11.44 9.83 10.42
N GLY A 123 11.88 8.59 10.62
CA GLY A 123 10.99 7.49 10.94
C GLY A 123 11.74 6.19 11.07
N ASP A 124 10.99 5.12 11.28
CA ASP A 124 11.52 3.81 11.65
C ASP A 124 11.08 2.68 10.73
N ILE A 125 10.16 2.95 9.79
CA ILE A 125 9.64 1.91 8.91
C ILE A 125 9.93 2.27 7.46
N PHE A 126 10.57 1.35 6.74
CA PHE A 126 10.99 1.55 5.36
C PHE A 126 10.38 0.50 4.45
N PHE A 127 10.06 0.91 3.22
CA PHE A 127 9.66 -0.02 2.18
C PHE A 127 10.85 -0.91 1.79
N PRO A 128 10.64 -2.22 1.56
CA PRO A 128 11.75 -3.10 1.17
C PRO A 128 12.38 -2.65 -0.14
N LYS A 129 13.66 -2.98 -0.33
CA LYS A 129 14.36 -2.72 -1.59
C LYS A 129 13.70 -3.52 -2.71
N TYR A 130 13.41 -2.85 -3.81
CA TYR A 130 12.76 -3.48 -4.96
C TYR A 130 13.62 -3.43 -6.24
N ASP A 131 14.84 -2.93 -6.13
CA ASP A 131 15.79 -2.79 -7.24
C ASP A 131 16.38 -4.12 -7.73
N ALA A 132 16.17 -5.20 -7.00
CA ALA A 132 16.56 -6.55 -7.45
C ALA A 132 15.67 -7.09 -8.57
N TYR A 133 14.50 -6.46 -8.79
CA TYR A 133 13.56 -6.84 -9.85
C TYR A 133 13.66 -5.85 -11.00
N ASN A 134 13.25 -6.30 -12.18
CA ASN A 134 13.18 -5.42 -13.36
C ASN A 134 11.78 -4.81 -13.45
N TRP A 135 11.73 -3.50 -13.66
CA TRP A 135 10.49 -2.75 -13.71
C TRP A 135 10.38 -1.98 -15.02
N HIS A 136 9.17 -1.93 -15.56
CA HIS A 136 8.81 -1.06 -16.66
C HIS A 136 7.93 0.07 -16.11
N GLN A 137 8.36 1.32 -16.32
CA GLN A 137 7.55 2.46 -15.88
C GLN A 137 6.39 2.67 -16.85
N VAL A 138 5.18 2.46 -16.35
CA VAL A 138 3.93 2.64 -17.11
C VAL A 138 3.56 4.11 -17.19
N SER A 139 3.70 4.83 -16.08
CA SER A 139 3.38 6.26 -16.01
C SER A 139 4.15 6.96 -14.91
N SER A 140 4.27 8.28 -15.06
CA SER A 140 4.83 9.16 -14.04
C SER A 140 4.14 10.50 -14.15
N GLU A 141 3.62 11.00 -13.03
CA GLU A 141 2.92 12.28 -12.95
C GLU A 141 3.47 13.06 -11.77
N SER A 142 4.05 14.22 -12.03
CA SER A 142 4.70 15.06 -11.03
C SER A 142 3.82 16.25 -10.66
N HIS A 143 3.76 16.57 -9.38
CA HIS A 143 3.00 17.68 -8.85
C HIS A 143 3.85 18.51 -7.88
N PRO A 144 3.88 19.84 -8.05
CA PRO A 144 4.58 20.69 -7.09
C PRO A 144 3.78 20.82 -5.80
N LYS A 145 4.47 21.19 -4.72
CA LYS A 145 3.80 21.60 -3.48
C LYS A 145 2.85 22.75 -3.75
N ASP A 146 1.77 22.81 -2.99
CA ASP A 146 0.76 23.86 -3.09
C ASP A 146 0.20 24.20 -1.70
N ASN A 147 -0.88 25.01 -1.65
CA ASN A 147 -1.47 25.45 -0.38
C ASN A 147 -2.02 24.29 0.47
N SER A 148 -2.40 23.19 -0.15
CA SER A 148 -2.95 22.02 0.55
C SER A 148 -1.92 20.91 0.75
N ASN A 149 -0.86 20.87 -0.05
CA ASN A 149 0.16 19.83 -0.05
C ASN A 149 1.54 20.47 0.16
N ALA A 150 2.11 20.25 1.35
CA ALA A 150 3.34 20.93 1.78
C ALA A 150 4.61 20.46 1.05
N TYR A 151 4.54 19.35 0.32
CA TYR A 151 5.67 18.74 -0.37
C TYR A 151 5.32 18.47 -1.83
N SER A 152 6.32 18.54 -2.71
CA SER A 152 6.18 18.05 -4.07
C SER A 152 6.11 16.53 -4.05
N TYR A 153 5.36 15.94 -4.97
CA TYR A 153 5.14 14.50 -5.00
C TYR A 153 4.97 14.00 -6.43
N HIS A 154 5.19 12.71 -6.61
CA HIS A 154 5.17 12.07 -7.93
C HIS A 154 4.38 10.75 -7.83
N PHE A 155 3.39 10.58 -8.70
CA PHE A 155 2.68 9.32 -8.83
C PHE A 155 3.35 8.49 -9.92
N ILE A 156 3.91 7.35 -9.53
CA ILE A 156 4.68 6.47 -10.41
C ILE A 156 4.02 5.10 -10.43
N VAL A 157 3.84 4.55 -11.62
CA VAL A 157 3.32 3.19 -11.79
C VAL A 157 4.39 2.35 -12.48
N LEU A 158 4.78 1.25 -11.81
CA LEU A 158 5.79 0.32 -12.31
C LEU A 158 5.17 -1.07 -12.46
N ASP A 159 5.34 -1.68 -13.65
CA ASP A 159 4.99 -3.07 -13.89
C ASP A 159 6.24 -3.93 -13.82
N LYS A 160 6.14 -5.09 -13.15
CA LYS A 160 7.25 -6.03 -13.08
C LYS A 160 7.43 -6.71 -14.43
N VAL A 161 8.68 -6.73 -14.90
CA VAL A 161 9.07 -7.45 -16.12
C VAL A 161 9.50 -8.85 -15.71
N HIS A 162 8.93 -9.84 -16.37
CA HIS A 162 9.20 -11.26 -16.10
C HIS A 162 10.17 -11.86 -17.11
#